data_32433c019a2986db1dd1ebee9052e403
#
_entry.id   32433c019a2986db1dd1ebee9052e403
#
_cell.length_a   1.000
_cell.length_b   1.000
_cell.length_c   1.000
_cell.angle_alpha   90.00
_cell.angle_beta   90.00
_cell.angle_gamma   90.00
#
_symmetry.space_group_name_H-M   'P 1'
#
loop_
_entity.id
_entity.type
_entity.pdbx_description
1 polymer ?
#
loop_
_entity_poly.entity_id
_entity_poly.type
_entity_poly.pdbx_seq_one_letter_code
_entity_poly.pdbx_strand_id
1 'polypeptide(L)'
;MKLKMLTRMAAMVAAGSLVVGLLAGCSVIPSKDGAADSAVATDTALILTQGDGMPALTNAEDFLDCVNVTHGGSAGLVVADGSPFVVGPQRFDQVKNNDIQQARADKTARYQLVEAVQGAAATTPETDLISAISLASRMLSAGTADSKVMVIRHSGVNTATSLPMQDLDLLNSDPAQLLDQLDAAAMVPQLNGVPVEFYGLGDVAGSQRTLSAQQVQW
;
A
#
# COMPACT_ATOMS: atom_id res chain seq x y z
N MET A 1 -49.69 20.53 33.02
CA MET A 1 -49.30 21.96 33.01
C MET A 1 -47.87 22.11 32.51
N LYS A 2 -47.74 22.84 31.40
CA LYS A 2 -46.51 23.38 30.77
C LYS A 2 -45.47 22.42 30.14
N LEU A 3 -45.65 22.20 28.88
CA LEU A 3 -44.82 22.07 27.73
C LEU A 3 -43.67 23.13 27.66
N LYS A 4 -42.42 22.73 27.44
CA LYS A 4 -41.36 23.52 26.77
C LYS A 4 -40.46 22.49 26.11
N MET A 5 -40.54 22.25 24.83
CA MET A 5 -39.93 22.92 23.67
C MET A 5 -38.46 23.29 23.88
N LEU A 6 -37.55 22.60 23.22
CA LEU A 6 -36.28 23.11 22.66
C LEU A 6 -35.66 22.04 21.78
N THR A 7 -35.74 22.27 20.52
CA THR A 7 -34.70 22.87 19.63
C THR A 7 -33.81 21.85 18.97
N ARG A 8 -34.01 21.78 17.67
CA ARG A 8 -33.27 21.11 16.62
C ARG A 8 -31.78 21.45 16.66
N MET A 9 -30.92 20.44 16.56
CA MET A 9 -29.62 20.59 15.97
C MET A 9 -29.52 19.66 14.78
N ALA A 10 -29.43 20.26 13.60
CA ALA A 10 -29.18 19.62 12.34
C ALA A 10 -27.70 19.23 12.31
N ALA A 11 -27.41 17.93 12.28
CA ALA A 11 -26.08 17.44 11.91
C ALA A 11 -26.02 17.40 10.39
N MET A 12 -25.14 18.22 9.81
CA MET A 12 -24.76 18.15 8.40
C MET A 12 -24.04 16.84 8.16
N VAL A 13 -24.66 15.99 7.36
CA VAL A 13 -23.99 14.86 6.72
C VAL A 13 -23.16 15.45 5.59
N ALA A 14 -21.85 15.51 5.77
CA ALA A 14 -20.92 15.75 4.70
C ALA A 14 -20.88 14.47 3.83
N ALA A 15 -21.51 14.54 2.67
CA ALA A 15 -21.42 13.53 1.65
C ALA A 15 -19.99 13.54 1.08
N GLY A 16 -19.16 12.64 1.56
CA GLY A 16 -17.87 12.34 0.94
C GLY A 16 -18.11 11.63 -0.39
N SER A 17 -17.85 12.32 -1.49
CA SER A 17 -17.89 11.77 -2.83
C SER A 17 -16.80 10.70 -2.96
N LEU A 18 -17.21 9.45 -3.02
CA LEU A 18 -16.37 8.32 -3.43
C LEU A 18 -16.12 8.45 -4.92
N VAL A 19 -14.98 9.00 -5.30
CA VAL A 19 -14.49 8.97 -6.68
C VAL A 19 -13.91 7.58 -6.91
N VAL A 20 -14.71 6.70 -7.50
CA VAL A 20 -14.25 5.46 -8.09
C VAL A 20 -13.50 5.83 -9.38
N GLY A 21 -12.19 6.00 -9.28
CA GLY A 21 -11.31 6.17 -10.43
C GLY A 21 -11.01 4.82 -11.07
N LEU A 22 -11.65 4.55 -12.20
CA LEU A 22 -11.34 3.45 -13.10
C LEU A 22 -9.95 3.64 -13.70
N LEU A 23 -9.12 2.59 -13.61
CA LEU A 23 -8.05 2.20 -14.53
C LEU A 23 -7.36 3.37 -15.30
N ALA A 24 -6.37 3.95 -14.67
CA ALA A 24 -5.26 4.58 -15.38
C ALA A 24 -4.02 4.39 -14.51
N GLY A 25 -2.97 3.84 -15.10
CA GLY A 25 -1.69 3.66 -14.42
C GLY A 25 -1.26 4.92 -13.69
N CYS A 26 -0.37 4.81 -12.72
CA CYS A 26 0.15 5.90 -11.91
C CYS A 26 0.39 7.17 -12.74
N SER A 27 -0.64 7.94 -13.00
CA SER A 27 -0.51 9.25 -13.60
C SER A 27 -0.34 10.25 -12.48
N VAL A 28 0.85 10.32 -11.91
CA VAL A 28 1.32 11.58 -11.38
C VAL A 28 1.36 12.52 -12.57
N ILE A 29 0.34 13.35 -12.74
CA ILE A 29 0.34 14.43 -13.72
C ILE A 29 1.48 15.35 -13.28
N PRO A 30 2.61 15.39 -13.98
CA PRO A 30 3.56 16.46 -13.75
C PRO A 30 2.86 17.73 -14.19
N SER A 31 2.53 18.60 -13.27
CA SER A 31 2.12 19.98 -13.56
C SER A 31 3.21 20.59 -14.40
N LYS A 32 2.92 20.81 -15.68
CA LYS A 32 3.83 21.33 -16.68
C LYS A 32 3.85 22.86 -16.59
N ASP A 33 4.08 23.38 -15.40
CA ASP A 33 4.31 24.81 -15.17
C ASP A 33 5.63 24.95 -14.41
N GLY A 34 6.62 25.47 -15.12
CA GLY A 34 8.01 25.58 -14.75
C GLY A 34 8.30 26.44 -13.52
N ALA A 35 8.18 25.84 -12.38
CA ALA A 35 9.01 26.14 -11.23
C ALA A 35 9.67 24.80 -10.86
N ALA A 36 10.98 24.78 -10.70
CA ALA A 36 11.68 23.67 -10.08
C ALA A 36 11.20 23.60 -8.63
N ASP A 37 10.03 22.99 -8.44
CA ASP A 37 9.53 22.62 -7.13
C ASP A 37 10.57 21.63 -6.61
N SER A 38 11.27 22.00 -5.54
CA SER A 38 12.25 21.13 -4.90
C SER A 38 11.47 19.91 -4.45
N ALA A 39 11.62 18.81 -5.19
CA ALA A 39 10.89 17.58 -4.94
C ALA A 39 11.11 17.18 -3.48
N VAL A 40 10.03 17.05 -2.73
CA VAL A 40 10.07 16.73 -1.30
C VAL A 40 10.63 15.31 -1.14
N ALA A 41 11.62 15.15 -0.28
CA ALA A 41 12.15 13.84 0.07
C ALA A 41 11.01 12.94 0.57
N THR A 42 10.90 11.76 0.00
CA THR A 42 9.79 10.84 0.27
C THR A 42 10.32 9.45 0.62
N ASP A 43 9.87 8.91 1.74
CA ASP A 43 10.05 7.49 2.07
C ASP A 43 8.86 6.69 1.56
N THR A 44 9.13 5.70 0.74
CA THR A 44 8.12 4.85 0.10
C THR A 44 8.20 3.42 0.65
N ALA A 45 7.10 2.89 1.15
CA ALA A 45 6.96 1.47 1.42
C ALA A 45 6.17 0.81 0.30
N LEU A 46 6.78 -0.17 -0.35
CA LEU A 46 6.13 -1.00 -1.36
C LEU A 46 5.68 -2.30 -0.70
N ILE A 47 4.43 -2.70 -0.89
CA ILE A 47 3.95 -4.03 -0.50
C ILE A 47 3.58 -4.79 -1.76
N LEU A 48 4.15 -5.97 -1.91
CA LEU A 48 3.97 -6.82 -3.08
C LEU A 48 3.80 -8.28 -2.66
N THR A 49 2.91 -8.98 -3.33
CA THR A 49 2.84 -10.44 -3.33
C THR A 49 3.12 -10.94 -4.73
N GLN A 50 4.05 -11.89 -4.85
CA GLN A 50 4.29 -12.67 -6.07
C GLN A 50 4.03 -14.14 -5.77
N GLY A 51 2.79 -14.48 -5.46
CA GLY A 51 2.35 -15.82 -5.13
C GLY A 51 1.16 -16.25 -5.97
N ASP A 52 0.63 -17.42 -5.66
CA ASP A 52 -0.46 -18.08 -6.40
C ASP A 52 -1.75 -17.25 -6.47
N GLY A 53 -1.95 -16.32 -5.53
CA GLY A 53 -3.18 -15.52 -5.43
C GLY A 53 -3.18 -14.25 -6.27
N MET A 54 -2.06 -13.87 -6.87
CA MET A 54 -1.92 -12.61 -7.62
C MET A 54 -1.53 -12.86 -9.07
N PRO A 55 -2.05 -12.07 -10.02
CA PRO A 55 -1.49 -12.04 -11.37
C PRO A 55 0.01 -11.69 -11.31
N ALA A 56 0.81 -12.40 -12.13
CA ALA A 56 2.23 -12.14 -12.22
C ALA A 56 2.51 -10.66 -12.56
N LEU A 57 3.54 -10.10 -11.93
CA LEU A 57 4.03 -8.78 -12.30
C LEU A 57 4.78 -8.88 -13.63
N THR A 58 4.18 -8.37 -14.70
CA THR A 58 4.76 -8.45 -16.05
C THR A 58 5.92 -7.49 -16.25
N ASN A 59 5.89 -6.35 -15.56
CA ASN A 59 6.95 -5.36 -15.63
C ASN A 59 7.13 -4.69 -14.26
N ALA A 60 8.27 -4.92 -13.63
CA ALA A 60 8.59 -4.31 -12.34
C ALA A 60 8.81 -2.79 -12.46
N GLU A 61 9.28 -2.31 -13.62
CA GLU A 61 9.51 -0.87 -13.82
C GLU A 61 8.19 -0.10 -13.80
N ASP A 62 7.12 -0.62 -14.41
CA ASP A 62 5.80 0.03 -14.40
C ASP A 62 5.24 0.16 -12.97
N PHE A 63 5.48 -0.84 -12.13
CA PHE A 63 5.10 -0.75 -10.72
C PHE A 63 5.91 0.29 -9.96
N LEU A 64 7.18 0.46 -10.32
CA LEU A 64 8.09 1.41 -9.67
C LEU A 64 7.93 2.85 -10.19
N ASP A 65 7.11 3.07 -11.21
CA ASP A 65 6.80 4.44 -11.65
C ASP A 65 6.02 5.25 -10.60
N CYS A 66 5.39 4.55 -9.62
CA CYS A 66 4.80 5.15 -8.45
C CYS A 66 5.84 5.62 -7.41
N VAL A 67 7.10 5.19 -7.52
CA VAL A 67 8.15 5.55 -6.58
C VAL A 67 8.80 6.86 -6.98
N ASN A 68 8.62 7.87 -6.15
CA ASN A 68 9.31 9.13 -6.34
C ASN A 68 10.76 9.04 -5.86
N VAL A 69 11.71 8.98 -6.80
CA VAL A 69 13.15 8.98 -6.50
C VAL A 69 13.58 10.41 -6.20
N THR A 70 13.48 10.80 -4.94
CA THR A 70 13.91 12.13 -4.46
C THR A 70 15.07 12.02 -3.51
N HIS A 71 16.01 12.95 -3.59
CA HIS A 71 17.19 12.96 -2.73
C HIS A 71 16.77 13.12 -1.26
N GLY A 72 17.35 12.30 -0.39
CA GLY A 72 17.01 12.25 1.03
C GLY A 72 15.83 11.32 1.35
N GLY A 73 15.16 10.78 0.34
CA GLY A 73 14.14 9.75 0.51
C GLY A 73 14.70 8.33 0.43
N SER A 74 13.79 7.37 0.54
CA SER A 74 14.10 5.95 0.40
C SER A 74 12.91 5.17 -0.14
N ALA A 75 13.15 3.98 -0.70
CA ALA A 75 12.10 3.02 -0.99
C ALA A 75 12.47 1.64 -0.46
N GLY A 76 11.55 0.97 0.21
CA GLY A 76 11.73 -0.39 0.72
C GLY A 76 10.57 -1.27 0.33
N LEU A 77 10.84 -2.57 0.19
CA LEU A 77 9.85 -3.56 -0.20
C LEU A 77 9.49 -4.45 0.98
N VAL A 78 8.21 -4.70 1.15
CA VAL A 78 7.66 -5.75 2.02
C VAL A 78 7.02 -6.81 1.14
N VAL A 79 7.45 -8.04 1.27
CA VAL A 79 6.81 -9.18 0.63
C VAL A 79 5.70 -9.67 1.54
N ALA A 80 4.46 -9.64 1.05
CA ALA A 80 3.28 -10.11 1.77
C ALA A 80 3.08 -11.60 1.48
N ASP A 81 3.69 -12.44 2.29
CA ASP A 81 3.43 -13.89 2.34
C ASP A 81 2.85 -14.27 3.72
N GLY A 82 2.76 -15.56 4.06
CA GLY A 82 2.27 -16.02 5.37
C GLY A 82 3.14 -15.58 6.55
N SER A 83 4.37 -15.13 6.28
CA SER A 83 5.28 -14.51 7.24
C SER A 83 5.98 -13.31 6.59
N PRO A 84 5.34 -12.14 6.54
CA PRO A 84 5.84 -10.99 5.79
C PRO A 84 7.24 -10.57 6.22
N PHE A 85 8.06 -10.22 5.23
CA PHE A 85 9.45 -9.79 5.47
C PHE A 85 9.83 -8.57 4.65
N VAL A 86 10.84 -7.84 5.13
CA VAL A 86 11.37 -6.65 4.47
C VAL A 86 12.55 -7.03 3.59
N VAL A 87 12.52 -6.58 2.34
CA VAL A 87 13.70 -6.42 1.51
C VAL A 87 14.13 -4.96 1.66
N GLY A 88 15.29 -4.75 2.24
CA GLY A 88 15.74 -3.50 2.84
C GLY A 88 15.59 -2.24 1.98
N PRO A 89 15.50 -1.07 2.61
CA PRO A 89 15.30 0.18 1.89
C PRO A 89 16.51 0.54 1.05
N GLN A 90 16.25 0.97 -0.19
CA GLN A 90 17.20 1.67 -1.04
C GLN A 90 17.10 3.16 -0.72
N ARG A 91 18.21 3.79 -0.36
CA ARG A 91 18.29 5.23 -0.10
C ARG A 91 18.61 5.97 -1.40
N PHE A 92 18.03 7.13 -1.55
CA PHE A 92 18.27 8.04 -2.66
C PHE A 92 19.18 9.17 -2.16
N ASP A 93 20.48 8.86 -2.06
CA ASP A 93 21.46 9.79 -1.52
C ASP A 93 21.78 10.92 -2.51
N GLN A 94 21.90 12.13 -1.99
CA GLN A 94 22.42 13.23 -2.78
C GLN A 94 23.92 13.06 -3.01
N VAL A 95 24.31 12.85 -4.25
CA VAL A 95 25.73 12.83 -4.65
C VAL A 95 26.16 14.27 -4.91
N LYS A 96 26.99 14.79 -4.00
CA LYS A 96 27.57 16.13 -4.18
C LYS A 96 28.51 16.09 -5.39
N ASN A 97 28.29 16.92 -6.38
CA ASN A 97 29.27 17.53 -7.30
C ASN A 97 28.92 17.61 -8.79
N ASN A 98 28.06 16.81 -9.38
CA ASN A 98 27.54 17.10 -10.72
C ASN A 98 26.29 16.26 -11.07
N ASP A 99 25.48 16.79 -11.96
CA ASP A 99 24.22 16.16 -12.38
C ASP A 99 24.40 14.78 -13.03
N ILE A 100 25.54 14.55 -13.69
CA ILE A 100 25.84 13.25 -14.34
C ILE A 100 26.06 12.16 -13.28
N GLN A 101 26.76 12.48 -12.20
CA GLN A 101 26.98 11.52 -11.11
C GLN A 101 25.67 11.26 -10.35
N GLN A 102 24.86 12.30 -10.16
CA GLN A 102 23.56 12.16 -9.54
C GLN A 102 22.66 11.24 -10.37
N ALA A 103 22.52 11.50 -11.68
CA ALA A 103 21.69 10.67 -12.57
C ALA A 103 22.17 9.19 -12.61
N ARG A 104 23.46 8.94 -12.44
CA ARG A 104 23.99 7.57 -12.33
C ARG A 104 23.62 6.91 -11.01
N ALA A 105 23.70 7.66 -9.89
CA ALA A 105 23.34 7.16 -8.58
C ALA A 105 21.83 6.81 -8.53
N ASP A 106 20.99 7.70 -9.01
CA ASP A 106 19.53 7.51 -9.08
C ASP A 106 19.16 6.30 -9.95
N LYS A 107 19.80 6.17 -11.11
CA LYS A 107 19.61 5.00 -11.96
C LYS A 107 20.04 3.71 -11.27
N THR A 108 21.14 3.74 -10.53
CA THR A 108 21.63 2.55 -9.79
C THR A 108 20.65 2.18 -8.68
N ALA A 109 20.17 3.14 -7.89
CA ALA A 109 19.20 2.90 -6.83
C ALA A 109 17.87 2.34 -7.40
N ARG A 110 17.39 2.91 -8.52
CA ARG A 110 16.19 2.40 -9.21
C ARG A 110 16.40 0.96 -9.71
N TYR A 111 17.55 0.68 -10.31
CA TYR A 111 17.87 -0.67 -10.79
C TYR A 111 17.89 -1.70 -9.65
N GLN A 112 18.49 -1.36 -8.51
CA GLN A 112 18.49 -2.21 -7.32
C GLN A 112 17.07 -2.47 -6.79
N LEU A 113 16.20 -1.47 -6.87
CA LEU A 113 14.80 -1.63 -6.48
C LEU A 113 14.04 -2.53 -7.47
N VAL A 114 14.31 -2.41 -8.79
CA VAL A 114 13.76 -3.32 -9.81
C VAL A 114 14.20 -4.76 -9.54
N GLU A 115 15.48 -4.98 -9.26
CA GLU A 115 15.98 -6.32 -8.91
C GLU A 115 15.33 -6.87 -7.64
N ALA A 116 15.15 -6.02 -6.62
CA ALA A 116 14.47 -6.41 -5.37
C ALA A 116 13.03 -6.84 -5.64
N VAL A 117 12.28 -6.07 -6.45
CA VAL A 117 10.90 -6.38 -6.82
C VAL A 117 10.80 -7.66 -7.66
N GLN A 118 11.71 -7.84 -8.62
CA GLN A 118 11.74 -9.04 -9.46
C GLN A 118 12.14 -10.30 -8.69
N GLY A 119 13.04 -10.14 -7.72
CA GLY A 119 13.50 -11.23 -6.85
C GLY A 119 12.57 -11.54 -5.67
N ALA A 120 11.55 -10.71 -5.43
CA ALA A 120 10.62 -10.87 -4.31
C ALA A 120 9.63 -11.99 -4.59
N ALA A 121 9.96 -13.20 -4.21
CA ALA A 121 9.07 -14.35 -4.27
C ALA A 121 8.47 -14.62 -2.88
N ALA A 122 7.19 -14.96 -2.82
CA ALA A 122 6.58 -15.51 -1.62
C ALA A 122 7.23 -16.87 -1.29
N THR A 123 7.48 -17.11 -0.02
CA THR A 123 8.08 -18.36 0.47
C THR A 123 7.03 -19.36 0.95
N THR A 124 5.81 -18.88 1.16
CA THR A 124 4.64 -19.67 1.58
C THR A 124 3.47 -19.40 0.63
N PRO A 125 2.49 -20.34 0.55
CA PRO A 125 1.29 -20.12 -0.25
C PRO A 125 0.28 -19.16 0.40
N GLU A 126 0.41 -18.93 1.70
CA GLU A 126 -0.46 -18.01 2.44
C GLU A 126 0.00 -16.54 2.22
N THR A 127 -0.93 -15.64 2.48
CA THR A 127 -0.68 -14.21 2.43
C THR A 127 -1.23 -13.54 3.69
N ASP A 128 -0.38 -12.82 4.42
CA ASP A 128 -0.74 -11.97 5.56
C ASP A 128 -0.55 -10.50 5.22
N LEU A 129 -1.54 -9.93 4.56
CA LEU A 129 -1.54 -8.53 4.16
C LEU A 129 -1.56 -7.59 5.37
N ILE A 130 -2.29 -7.93 6.43
CA ILE A 130 -2.41 -7.11 7.64
C ILE A 130 -1.05 -6.95 8.30
N SER A 131 -0.34 -8.05 8.50
CA SER A 131 1.01 -8.02 9.06
C SER A 131 2.00 -7.31 8.13
N ALA A 132 1.85 -7.46 6.81
CA ALA A 132 2.68 -6.75 5.83
C ALA A 132 2.49 -5.23 5.91
N ILE A 133 1.25 -4.75 6.02
CA ILE A 133 0.94 -3.33 6.20
C ILE A 133 1.54 -2.82 7.53
N SER A 134 1.40 -3.59 8.61
CA SER A 134 1.98 -3.24 9.91
C SER A 134 3.51 -3.14 9.84
N LEU A 135 4.16 -4.05 9.11
CA LEU A 135 5.61 -4.05 8.92
C LEU A 135 6.06 -2.84 8.08
N ALA A 136 5.35 -2.54 6.99
CA ALA A 136 5.59 -1.38 6.14
C ALA A 136 5.40 -0.05 6.91
N SER A 137 4.37 0.04 7.75
CA SER A 137 4.14 1.20 8.62
C SER A 137 5.31 1.43 9.59
N ARG A 138 5.82 0.36 10.21
CA ARG A 138 7.02 0.45 11.07
C ARG A 138 8.26 0.89 10.28
N MET A 139 8.44 0.38 9.07
CA MET A 139 9.54 0.79 8.19
C MET A 139 9.46 2.29 7.86
N LEU A 140 8.28 2.79 7.48
CA LEU A 140 8.06 4.21 7.23
C LEU A 140 8.25 5.07 8.48
N SER A 141 7.84 4.56 9.64
CA SER A 141 8.02 5.28 10.92
C SER A 141 9.49 5.45 11.28
N ALA A 142 10.36 4.53 10.88
CA ALA A 142 11.80 4.62 11.05
C ALA A 142 12.50 5.50 10.00
N GLY A 143 11.81 5.83 8.92
CA GLY A 143 12.31 6.71 7.87
C GLY A 143 12.38 8.17 8.33
N THR A 144 13.27 8.93 7.67
CA THR A 144 13.60 10.31 8.06
C THR A 144 13.07 11.36 7.09
N ALA A 145 12.47 10.96 5.97
CA ALA A 145 11.89 11.90 5.02
C ALA A 145 10.62 12.56 5.57
N ASP A 146 10.39 13.81 5.16
CA ASP A 146 9.22 14.60 5.57
C ASP A 146 7.91 14.05 4.97
N SER A 147 7.99 13.47 3.78
CA SER A 147 6.86 12.83 3.10
C SER A 147 6.99 11.31 3.18
N LYS A 148 5.84 10.64 3.33
CA LYS A 148 5.78 9.18 3.40
C LYS A 148 4.60 8.69 2.57
N VAL A 149 4.77 7.56 1.88
CA VAL A 149 3.71 6.91 1.12
C VAL A 149 3.83 5.40 1.21
N MET A 150 2.71 4.71 1.23
CA MET A 150 2.62 3.27 1.14
C MET A 150 1.95 2.88 -0.17
N VAL A 151 2.60 2.06 -0.98
CA VAL A 151 2.07 1.56 -2.25
C VAL A 151 1.88 0.05 -2.12
N ILE A 152 0.65 -0.40 -2.30
CA ILE A 152 0.27 -1.80 -2.14
C ILE A 152 -0.17 -2.35 -3.50
N ARG A 153 0.47 -3.43 -3.95
CA ARG A 153 -0.01 -4.23 -5.07
C ARG A 153 -0.42 -5.61 -4.57
N HIS A 154 -1.74 -5.79 -4.40
CA HIS A 154 -2.31 -6.99 -3.80
C HIS A 154 -3.77 -7.17 -4.20
N SER A 155 -4.27 -8.42 -4.23
CA SER A 155 -5.69 -8.71 -4.49
C SER A 155 -6.64 -8.21 -3.39
N GLY A 156 -6.13 -7.95 -2.19
CA GLY A 156 -6.92 -7.68 -0.99
C GLY A 156 -7.29 -8.94 -0.22
N VAL A 157 -7.09 -10.13 -0.79
CA VAL A 157 -7.46 -11.39 -0.15
C VAL A 157 -6.36 -11.85 0.80
N ASN A 158 -6.63 -11.81 2.09
CA ASN A 158 -5.77 -12.36 3.13
C ASN A 158 -6.09 -13.85 3.32
N THR A 159 -5.06 -14.70 3.37
CA THR A 159 -5.25 -16.16 3.52
C THR A 159 -4.56 -16.74 4.75
N ALA A 160 -3.80 -15.91 5.47
CA ALA A 160 -3.16 -16.30 6.70
C ALA A 160 -4.19 -16.51 7.82
N THR A 161 -3.80 -17.28 8.82
CA THR A 161 -4.65 -17.66 9.96
C THR A 161 -5.21 -16.46 10.74
N SER A 162 -4.52 -15.32 10.67
CA SER A 162 -4.95 -14.09 11.32
C SER A 162 -6.29 -13.54 10.80
N LEU A 163 -6.54 -13.72 9.49
CA LEU A 163 -7.78 -13.34 8.82
C LEU A 163 -7.98 -14.22 7.59
N PRO A 164 -8.45 -15.47 7.75
CA PRO A 164 -8.56 -16.43 6.65
C PRO A 164 -9.77 -16.12 5.77
N MET A 165 -9.65 -15.20 4.82
CA MET A 165 -10.76 -14.75 3.94
C MET A 165 -11.27 -15.85 3.00
N GLN A 166 -10.62 -17.00 2.92
CA GLN A 166 -11.16 -18.20 2.29
C GLN A 166 -12.23 -18.91 3.15
N ASP A 167 -12.38 -18.54 4.42
CA ASP A 167 -13.42 -19.05 5.29
C ASP A 167 -14.74 -18.32 5.02
N LEU A 168 -15.74 -19.07 4.57
CA LEU A 168 -17.07 -18.51 4.23
C LEU A 168 -17.80 -17.97 5.46
N ASP A 169 -17.57 -18.51 6.64
CA ASP A 169 -18.19 -18.00 7.87
C ASP A 169 -17.65 -16.61 8.20
N LEU A 170 -16.36 -16.38 7.95
CA LEU A 170 -15.76 -15.06 8.09
C LEU A 170 -16.37 -14.05 7.10
N LEU A 171 -16.53 -14.44 5.83
CA LEU A 171 -17.08 -13.59 4.79
C LEU A 171 -18.57 -13.27 4.97
N ASN A 172 -19.29 -14.09 5.73
CA ASN A 172 -20.68 -13.82 6.11
C ASN A 172 -20.80 -12.99 7.41
N SER A 173 -19.70 -12.70 8.06
CA SER A 173 -19.68 -11.87 9.26
C SER A 173 -19.96 -10.40 8.94
N ASP A 174 -20.40 -9.65 9.93
CA ASP A 174 -20.48 -8.19 9.82
C ASP A 174 -19.06 -7.59 9.79
N PRO A 175 -18.67 -6.88 8.73
CA PRO A 175 -17.34 -6.27 8.62
C PRO A 175 -16.99 -5.33 9.80
N ALA A 176 -17.99 -4.63 10.36
CA ALA A 176 -17.76 -3.74 11.50
C ALA A 176 -17.39 -4.54 12.76
N GLN A 177 -18.06 -5.66 13.01
CA GLN A 177 -17.72 -6.53 14.15
C GLN A 177 -16.36 -7.17 13.99
N LEU A 178 -15.99 -7.53 12.76
CA LEU A 178 -14.67 -8.08 12.50
C LEU A 178 -13.58 -7.03 12.71
N LEU A 179 -13.80 -5.80 12.25
CA LEU A 179 -12.87 -4.70 12.48
C LEU A 179 -12.66 -4.44 13.98
N ASP A 180 -13.75 -4.43 14.76
CA ASP A 180 -13.68 -4.29 16.22
C ASP A 180 -12.87 -5.43 16.87
N GLN A 181 -13.00 -6.66 16.37
CA GLN A 181 -12.21 -7.81 16.85
C GLN A 181 -10.73 -7.67 16.51
N LEU A 182 -10.41 -7.23 15.30
CA LEU A 182 -9.03 -6.98 14.87
C LEU A 182 -8.40 -5.85 15.68
N ASP A 183 -9.14 -4.80 15.98
CA ASP A 183 -8.67 -3.68 16.80
C ASP A 183 -8.43 -4.12 18.25
N ALA A 184 -9.38 -4.86 18.85
CA ALA A 184 -9.23 -5.42 20.19
C ALA A 184 -8.03 -6.38 20.30
N ALA A 185 -7.69 -7.07 19.21
CA ALA A 185 -6.51 -7.92 19.10
C ALA A 185 -5.21 -7.16 18.78
N ALA A 186 -5.26 -5.82 18.65
CA ALA A 186 -4.17 -4.95 18.21
C ALA A 186 -3.59 -5.36 16.85
N MET A 187 -4.42 -5.89 15.96
CA MET A 187 -4.04 -6.32 14.62
C MET A 187 -4.27 -5.24 13.57
N VAL A 188 -5.05 -4.18 13.87
CA VAL A 188 -5.27 -3.07 12.94
C VAL A 188 -3.99 -2.26 12.79
N PRO A 189 -3.45 -2.14 11.55
CA PRO A 189 -2.23 -1.40 11.32
C PRO A 189 -2.37 0.08 11.65
N GLN A 190 -1.39 0.65 12.35
CA GLN A 190 -1.36 2.08 12.67
C GLN A 190 -0.65 2.85 11.56
N LEU A 191 -1.41 3.47 10.67
CA LEU A 191 -0.86 4.18 9.49
C LEU A 191 -0.40 5.61 9.80
N ASN A 192 -0.89 6.21 10.91
CA ASN A 192 -0.49 7.55 11.37
C ASN A 192 -0.60 8.64 10.30
N GLY A 193 -1.62 8.57 9.45
CA GLY A 193 -1.87 9.54 8.38
C GLY A 193 -1.01 9.33 7.13
N VAL A 194 -0.26 8.24 7.02
CA VAL A 194 0.47 7.90 5.79
C VAL A 194 -0.53 7.61 4.66
N PRO A 195 -0.44 8.30 3.51
CA PRO A 195 -1.23 7.98 2.33
C PRO A 195 -0.97 6.55 1.85
N VAL A 196 -2.05 5.87 1.45
CA VAL A 196 -1.97 4.50 0.92
C VAL A 196 -2.55 4.49 -0.49
N GLU A 197 -1.76 4.00 -1.43
CA GLU A 197 -2.17 3.73 -2.81
C GLU A 197 -2.31 2.22 -2.99
N PHE A 198 -3.48 1.78 -3.45
CA PHE A 198 -3.77 0.35 -3.58
C PHE A 198 -4.03 -0.02 -5.04
N TYR A 199 -3.27 -0.98 -5.56
CA TYR A 199 -3.36 -1.49 -6.92
C TYR A 199 -3.69 -2.97 -6.93
N GLY A 200 -4.56 -3.39 -7.85
CA GLY A 200 -4.93 -4.80 -8.05
C GLY A 200 -5.95 -5.33 -7.05
N LEU A 201 -6.71 -4.46 -6.38
CA LEU A 201 -7.78 -4.89 -5.50
C LEU A 201 -8.82 -5.69 -6.30
N GLY A 202 -9.07 -6.93 -5.88
CA GLY A 202 -9.94 -7.86 -6.58
C GLY A 202 -9.28 -8.62 -7.74
N ASP A 203 -8.04 -8.31 -8.10
CA ASP A 203 -7.27 -9.07 -9.09
C ASP A 203 -6.78 -10.37 -8.46
N VAL A 204 -7.47 -11.46 -8.74
CA VAL A 204 -7.16 -12.79 -8.20
C VAL A 204 -6.63 -13.72 -9.28
N ALA A 205 -5.67 -14.56 -8.93
CA ALA A 205 -5.06 -15.55 -9.81
C ALA A 205 -4.97 -16.92 -9.13
N GLY A 206 -4.49 -17.93 -9.84
CA GLY A 206 -4.22 -19.25 -9.30
C GLY A 206 -5.42 -19.86 -8.56
N SER A 207 -5.17 -20.33 -7.36
CA SER A 207 -6.19 -20.95 -6.48
C SER A 207 -7.28 -19.99 -6.01
N GLN A 208 -7.02 -18.68 -6.01
CA GLN A 208 -8.01 -17.67 -5.59
C GLN A 208 -9.03 -17.30 -6.67
N ARG A 209 -8.86 -17.75 -7.91
CA ARG A 209 -9.83 -17.50 -9.01
C ARG A 209 -11.23 -18.03 -8.74
N THR A 210 -11.37 -18.98 -7.84
CA THR A 210 -12.67 -19.54 -7.43
C THR A 210 -13.41 -18.70 -6.41
N LEU A 211 -12.78 -17.64 -5.88
CA LEU A 211 -13.45 -16.72 -4.98
C LEU A 211 -14.61 -16.06 -5.72
N SER A 212 -15.76 -16.03 -5.09
CA SER A 212 -16.93 -15.38 -5.65
C SER A 212 -16.74 -13.85 -5.70
N ALA A 213 -17.46 -13.19 -6.60
CA ALA A 213 -17.48 -11.73 -6.63
C ALA A 213 -17.88 -11.12 -5.27
N GLN A 214 -18.72 -11.81 -4.50
CA GLN A 214 -19.09 -11.39 -3.14
C GLN A 214 -17.90 -11.42 -2.18
N GLN A 215 -17.04 -12.44 -2.30
CA GLN A 215 -15.83 -12.56 -1.46
C GLN A 215 -14.80 -11.46 -1.76
N VAL A 216 -14.76 -11.01 -3.00
CA VAL A 216 -13.84 -9.95 -3.44
C VAL A 216 -14.36 -8.54 -3.06
N GLN A 217 -15.67 -8.37 -2.91
CA GLN A 217 -16.32 -7.10 -2.58
C GLN A 217 -16.48 -6.87 -1.07
N TRP A 218 -16.17 -7.87 -0.27
CA TRP A 218 -16.27 -7.79 1.19
C TRP A 218 -15.19 -6.87 1.78
#